data_70b25eb9bc75b6a9903744b8a01fe839
#
_entry.id   70b25eb9bc75b6a9903744b8a01fe839
#
_cell.length_a   1.000
_cell.length_b   1.000
_cell.length_c   1.000
_cell.angle_alpha   90.00
_cell.angle_beta   90.00
_cell.angle_gamma   90.00
#
_symmetry.space_group_name_H-M   'P 1'
#
loop_
_entity.id
_entity.type
_entity.pdbx_description
1 polymer ?
#
loop_
_entity_poly.entity_id
_entity_poly.type
_entity_poly.pdbx_seq_one_letter_code
_entity_poly.pdbx_strand_id
1 'polypeptide(L)'
;DQTDFDHSKMRLGVVRGFRHEAAYDAWIAKLAAQDRIVEAVDVVDLFRLLDRKVVDAILSQPIVYSQYLAPSRFDDDLALHDWAPSDQASIGALILARTSFTPRQAKQWDQLLVNMQADGTLYKIAQEFLPANRARELIYVGPRSPD
;
A
#
# COMPACT_ATOMS: atom_id res chain seq x y z
N ASP A 1 9.13 -15.44 -7.55
CA ASP A 1 7.98 -14.71 -8.11
C ASP A 1 6.66 -15.18 -7.48
N GLN A 2 5.52 -14.67 -7.93
CA GLN A 2 4.20 -15.06 -7.39
C GLN A 2 3.91 -16.55 -7.63
N THR A 3 4.33 -17.08 -8.77
CA THR A 3 4.15 -18.50 -9.12
C THR A 3 4.94 -19.40 -8.16
N ASP A 4 6.16 -19.02 -7.82
CA ASP A 4 6.98 -19.75 -6.83
C ASP A 4 6.32 -19.72 -5.46
N PHE A 5 5.79 -18.56 -5.05
CA PHE A 5 5.04 -18.46 -3.81
C PHE A 5 3.79 -19.37 -3.82
N ASP A 6 3.03 -19.37 -4.91
CA ASP A 6 1.83 -20.21 -5.06
C ASP A 6 2.12 -21.71 -4.92
N HIS A 7 3.25 -22.17 -5.45
CA HIS A 7 3.66 -23.57 -5.37
C HIS A 7 4.43 -23.93 -4.10
N SER A 8 4.70 -22.98 -3.23
CA SER A 8 5.39 -23.17 -1.96
C SER A 8 4.41 -23.52 -0.82
N LYS A 9 4.99 -23.70 0.38
CA LYS A 9 4.24 -23.78 1.64
C LYS A 9 4.31 -22.47 2.43
N MET A 10 4.80 -21.39 1.83
CA MET A 10 4.94 -20.10 2.45
C MET A 10 3.60 -19.53 2.87
N ARG A 11 3.59 -18.82 4.00
CA ARG A 11 2.40 -18.17 4.56
C ARG A 11 2.43 -16.69 4.33
N LEU A 12 1.26 -16.13 4.02
CA LEU A 12 1.04 -14.71 3.82
C LEU A 12 0.35 -14.09 5.05
N GLY A 13 0.93 -13.03 5.59
CA GLY A 13 0.30 -12.19 6.60
C GLY A 13 -0.60 -11.13 5.97
N VAL A 14 -1.79 -10.95 6.51
CA VAL A 14 -2.75 -9.90 6.11
C VAL A 14 -3.37 -9.26 7.34
N VAL A 15 -3.76 -7.98 7.25
CA VAL A 15 -4.52 -7.34 8.33
C VAL A 15 -5.98 -7.74 8.23
N ARG A 16 -6.55 -8.20 9.34
CA ARG A 16 -7.95 -8.65 9.41
C ARG A 16 -8.91 -7.56 8.93
N GLY A 17 -9.80 -7.94 8.00
CA GLY A 17 -10.82 -7.05 7.46
C GLY A 17 -10.30 -5.95 6.52
N PHE A 18 -8.99 -5.90 6.25
CA PHE A 18 -8.45 -5.00 5.26
C PHE A 18 -8.81 -5.50 3.85
N ARG A 19 -9.11 -4.57 2.96
CA ARG A 19 -9.42 -4.87 1.55
C ARG A 19 -8.26 -4.39 0.68
N HIS A 20 -7.89 -5.25 -0.23
CA HIS A 20 -6.90 -4.97 -1.26
C HIS A 20 -7.59 -4.77 -2.61
N GLU A 21 -6.82 -4.63 -3.67
CA GLU A 21 -7.38 -4.66 -5.02
C GLU A 21 -7.94 -6.06 -5.34
N ALA A 22 -8.90 -6.12 -6.27
CA ALA A 22 -9.65 -7.35 -6.56
C ALA A 22 -8.75 -8.56 -6.88
N ALA A 23 -7.62 -8.33 -7.57
CA ALA A 23 -6.66 -9.37 -7.90
C ALA A 23 -6.00 -9.96 -6.64
N TYR A 24 -5.59 -9.10 -5.71
CA TYR A 24 -5.00 -9.53 -4.44
C TYR A 24 -6.04 -10.17 -3.53
N ASP A 25 -7.26 -9.63 -3.44
CA ASP A 25 -8.35 -10.24 -2.65
C ASP A 25 -8.66 -11.66 -3.15
N ALA A 26 -8.69 -11.89 -4.46
CA ALA A 26 -8.88 -13.21 -5.05
C ALA A 26 -7.72 -14.16 -4.75
N TRP A 27 -6.49 -13.68 -4.81
CA TRP A 27 -5.30 -14.46 -4.47
C TRP A 27 -5.26 -14.81 -2.97
N ILE A 28 -5.57 -13.87 -2.08
CA ILE A 28 -5.70 -14.09 -0.63
C ILE A 28 -6.74 -15.18 -0.35
N ALA A 29 -7.91 -15.13 -1.01
CA ALA A 29 -8.95 -16.15 -0.85
C ALA A 29 -8.45 -17.55 -1.28
N LYS A 30 -7.67 -17.66 -2.36
CA LYS A 30 -7.04 -18.91 -2.79
C LYS A 30 -6.06 -19.45 -1.74
N LEU A 31 -5.21 -18.59 -1.15
CA LEU A 31 -4.27 -18.97 -0.10
C LEU A 31 -5.00 -19.35 1.20
N ALA A 32 -6.08 -18.65 1.54
CA ALA A 32 -6.91 -18.96 2.71
C ALA A 32 -7.53 -20.37 2.61
N ALA A 33 -7.98 -20.78 1.43
CA ALA A 33 -8.48 -22.13 1.20
C ALA A 33 -7.40 -23.23 1.36
N GLN A 34 -6.12 -22.84 1.47
CA GLN A 34 -4.97 -23.73 1.69
C GLN A 34 -4.38 -23.57 3.10
N ASP A 35 -5.07 -22.90 4.02
CA ASP A 35 -4.59 -22.58 5.38
C ASP A 35 -3.24 -21.82 5.42
N ARG A 36 -2.99 -20.99 4.39
CA ARG A 36 -1.73 -20.24 4.21
C ARG A 36 -1.84 -18.77 4.54
N ILE A 37 -2.96 -18.32 5.12
CA ILE A 37 -3.15 -16.95 5.58
C ILE A 37 -2.99 -16.88 7.11
N VAL A 38 -2.28 -15.87 7.57
CA VAL A 38 -2.20 -15.50 8.98
C VAL A 38 -2.75 -14.08 9.13
N GLU A 39 -3.82 -13.92 9.89
CA GLU A 39 -4.43 -12.62 10.14
C GLU A 39 -3.75 -11.89 11.29
N ALA A 40 -3.23 -10.71 11.01
CA ALA A 40 -2.78 -9.75 12.00
C ALA A 40 -3.96 -8.90 12.52
N VAL A 41 -3.89 -8.44 13.75
CA VAL A 41 -4.91 -7.57 14.36
C VAL A 41 -4.84 -6.15 13.75
N ASP A 42 -3.63 -5.68 13.49
CA ASP A 42 -3.34 -4.37 12.92
C ASP A 42 -2.02 -4.39 12.12
N VAL A 43 -1.64 -3.23 11.59
CA VAL A 43 -0.41 -3.07 10.81
C VAL A 43 0.84 -3.32 11.65
N VAL A 44 0.88 -2.91 12.91
CA VAL A 44 2.03 -3.13 13.80
C VAL A 44 2.25 -4.62 14.02
N ASP A 45 1.15 -5.34 14.26
CA ASP A 45 1.18 -6.79 14.43
C ASP A 45 1.61 -7.51 13.13
N LEU A 46 1.17 -7.03 11.97
CA LEU A 46 1.57 -7.56 10.67
C LEU A 46 3.10 -7.58 10.50
N PHE A 47 3.76 -6.44 10.75
CA PHE A 47 5.23 -6.36 10.66
C PHE A 47 5.92 -7.19 11.75
N ARG A 48 5.33 -7.32 12.94
CA ARG A 48 5.84 -8.20 13.99
C ARG A 48 5.78 -9.67 13.60
N LEU A 49 4.72 -10.11 12.90
CA LEU A 49 4.62 -11.48 12.38
C LEU A 49 5.72 -11.76 11.36
N LEU A 50 6.04 -10.79 10.48
CA LEU A 50 7.14 -10.89 9.52
C LEU A 50 8.50 -10.98 10.24
N ASP A 51 8.77 -10.08 11.17
CA ASP A 51 10.03 -10.06 11.93
C ASP A 51 10.27 -11.35 12.72
N ARG A 52 9.21 -11.93 13.25
CA ARG A 52 9.27 -13.22 13.99
C ARG A 52 9.25 -14.44 13.06
N LYS A 53 9.25 -14.24 11.76
CA LYS A 53 9.17 -15.33 10.76
C LYS A 53 7.96 -16.26 10.96
N VAL A 54 6.88 -15.72 11.51
CA VAL A 54 5.58 -16.41 11.61
C VAL A 54 4.93 -16.47 10.24
N VAL A 55 5.18 -15.45 9.41
CA VAL A 55 4.80 -15.38 7.99
C VAL A 55 6.04 -15.15 7.13
N ASP A 56 5.99 -15.60 5.90
CA ASP A 56 7.08 -15.50 4.94
C ASP A 56 6.96 -14.25 4.05
N ALA A 57 5.75 -13.72 3.94
CA ALA A 57 5.45 -12.51 3.19
C ALA A 57 4.29 -11.73 3.82
N ILE A 58 4.21 -10.44 3.50
CA ILE A 58 3.07 -9.56 3.85
C ILE A 58 2.70 -8.72 2.64
N LEU A 59 1.44 -8.26 2.59
CA LEU A 59 1.01 -7.21 1.67
C LEU A 59 1.04 -5.86 2.38
N SER A 60 1.73 -4.90 1.79
CA SER A 60 1.84 -3.56 2.36
C SER A 60 2.03 -2.51 1.27
N GLN A 61 1.55 -1.30 1.52
CA GLN A 61 1.76 -0.16 0.63
C GLN A 61 3.10 0.52 0.91
N PRO A 62 3.73 1.18 -0.08
CA PRO A 62 5.03 1.84 0.08
C PRO A 62 5.10 2.80 1.27
N ILE A 63 4.08 3.63 1.44
CA ILE A 63 4.02 4.61 2.55
C ILE A 63 3.92 3.92 3.92
N VAL A 64 3.36 2.71 3.97
CA VAL A 64 3.23 1.96 5.22
C VAL A 64 4.54 1.25 5.56
N TYR A 65 5.09 0.44 4.65
CA TYR A 65 6.31 -0.31 4.96
C TYR A 65 7.51 0.60 5.22
N SER A 66 7.59 1.79 4.60
CA SER A 66 8.65 2.75 4.85
C SER A 66 8.70 3.28 6.30
N GLN A 67 7.61 3.18 7.04
CA GLN A 67 7.54 3.55 8.46
C GLN A 67 8.00 2.42 9.40
N TYR A 68 7.88 1.18 8.98
CA TYR A 68 8.15 0.00 9.82
C TYR A 68 9.45 -0.72 9.48
N LEU A 69 9.96 -0.53 8.27
CA LEU A 69 11.15 -1.22 7.79
C LEU A 69 12.26 -0.21 7.49
N ALA A 70 13.41 -0.39 8.14
CA ALA A 70 14.61 0.36 7.78
C ALA A 70 15.03 -0.01 6.34
N PRO A 71 15.53 0.95 5.53
CA PRO A 71 15.96 0.69 4.15
C PRO A 71 16.98 -0.46 4.03
N SER A 72 17.90 -0.59 4.98
CA SER A 72 18.90 -1.68 5.03
C SER A 72 18.29 -3.08 5.10
N ARG A 73 17.05 -3.22 5.57
CA ARG A 73 16.36 -4.52 5.61
C ARG A 73 16.10 -5.11 4.22
N PHE A 74 15.95 -4.26 3.20
CA PHE A 74 15.74 -4.70 1.83
C PHE A 74 17.02 -5.20 1.16
N ASP A 75 18.18 -4.80 1.68
CA ASP A 75 19.46 -5.26 1.17
C ASP A 75 19.86 -6.62 1.80
N ASP A 76 19.44 -6.86 3.04
CA ASP A 76 19.92 -7.99 3.84
C ASP A 76 18.97 -9.21 3.80
N ASP A 77 17.68 -9.03 4.06
CA ASP A 77 16.77 -10.16 4.34
C ASP A 77 15.35 -10.05 3.77
N LEU A 78 15.02 -8.93 3.12
CA LEU A 78 13.69 -8.70 2.53
C LEU A 78 13.77 -8.37 1.05
N ALA A 79 12.84 -8.89 0.26
CA ALA A 79 12.65 -8.53 -1.13
C ALA A 79 11.27 -7.89 -1.33
N LEU A 80 11.24 -6.80 -2.10
CA LEU A 80 10.00 -6.14 -2.48
C LEU A 80 9.59 -6.57 -3.88
N HIS A 81 8.37 -7.09 -4.01
CA HIS A 81 7.81 -7.51 -5.28
C HIS A 81 6.46 -6.83 -5.52
N ASP A 82 6.29 -6.25 -6.69
CA ASP A 82 4.99 -5.84 -7.20
C ASP A 82 4.48 -6.92 -8.18
N TRP A 83 3.53 -7.72 -7.71
CA TRP A 83 3.01 -8.85 -8.49
C TRP A 83 1.71 -8.55 -9.22
N ALA A 84 1.12 -7.42 -8.97
CA ALA A 84 -0.05 -6.94 -9.71
C ALA A 84 0.19 -5.53 -10.22
N PRO A 85 1.17 -5.34 -11.12
CA PRO A 85 1.36 -4.05 -11.77
C PRO A 85 0.09 -3.75 -12.56
N SER A 86 -0.88 -3.09 -11.90
CA SER A 86 -2.08 -2.66 -12.59
C SER A 86 -1.76 -1.38 -13.36
N ASP A 87 -2.27 -1.28 -14.58
CA ASP A 87 -2.29 -0.01 -15.31
C ASP A 87 -3.18 1.04 -14.62
N GLN A 88 -3.89 0.62 -13.56
CA GLN A 88 -4.73 1.45 -12.72
C GLN A 88 -4.09 1.60 -11.34
N ALA A 89 -3.52 2.76 -11.09
CA ALA A 89 -3.04 3.10 -9.76
C ALA A 89 -4.20 3.22 -8.77
N SER A 90 -3.99 2.73 -7.56
CA SER A 90 -4.95 2.94 -6.46
C SER A 90 -5.06 4.43 -6.14
N ILE A 91 -6.27 4.96 -6.22
CA ILE A 91 -6.54 6.36 -5.93
C ILE A 91 -6.78 6.53 -4.42
N GLY A 92 -5.89 7.26 -3.76
CA GLY A 92 -6.14 7.75 -2.40
C GLY A 92 -7.15 8.90 -2.42
N ALA A 93 -8.07 8.92 -1.47
CA ALA A 93 -9.07 9.98 -1.35
C ALA A 93 -9.21 10.48 0.08
N LEU A 94 -9.42 11.79 0.25
CA LEU A 94 -9.83 12.37 1.52
C LEU A 94 -11.33 12.12 1.73
N ILE A 95 -11.68 11.48 2.85
CA ILE A 95 -13.06 11.22 3.22
C ILE A 95 -13.48 12.19 4.32
N LEU A 96 -14.52 12.98 4.07
CA LEU A 96 -15.08 13.95 5.00
C LEU A 96 -16.45 13.48 5.51
N ALA A 97 -16.63 13.46 6.83
CA ALA A 97 -17.91 13.10 7.43
C ALA A 97 -18.98 14.15 7.12
N ARG A 98 -20.09 13.76 6.51
CA ARG A 98 -21.21 14.66 6.16
C ARG A 98 -21.87 15.33 7.36
N THR A 99 -21.73 14.77 8.54
CA THR A 99 -22.21 15.34 9.80
C THR A 99 -21.38 16.50 10.30
N SER A 100 -20.11 16.62 9.86
CA SER A 100 -19.15 17.62 10.32
C SER A 100 -18.74 18.63 9.25
N PHE A 101 -18.96 18.28 7.99
CA PHE A 101 -18.58 19.13 6.84
C PHE A 101 -19.76 19.39 5.92
N THR A 102 -19.96 20.66 5.61
CA THR A 102 -20.92 21.07 4.59
C THR A 102 -20.38 20.79 3.17
N PRO A 103 -21.24 20.69 2.14
CA PRO A 103 -20.78 20.54 0.75
C PRO A 103 -19.82 21.64 0.29
N ARG A 104 -20.04 22.87 0.78
CA ARG A 104 -19.15 24.01 0.50
C ARG A 104 -17.76 23.80 1.08
N GLN A 105 -17.66 23.34 2.32
CA GLN A 105 -16.38 23.04 2.95
C GLN A 105 -15.68 21.86 2.26
N ALA A 106 -16.42 20.81 1.89
CA ALA A 106 -15.85 19.69 1.15
C ALA A 106 -15.22 20.16 -0.17
N LYS A 107 -15.89 21.04 -0.92
CA LYS A 107 -15.33 21.63 -2.14
C LYS A 107 -14.08 22.49 -1.88
N GLN A 108 -14.00 23.18 -0.75
CA GLN A 108 -12.80 23.93 -0.36
C GLN A 108 -11.61 23.01 -0.08
N TRP A 109 -11.86 21.88 0.59
CA TRP A 109 -10.84 20.85 0.82
C TRP A 109 -10.35 20.20 -0.49
N ASP A 110 -11.27 19.90 -1.40
CA ASP A 110 -10.92 19.36 -2.72
C ASP A 110 -10.03 20.34 -3.49
N GLN A 111 -10.40 21.63 -3.54
CA GLN A 111 -9.57 22.66 -4.18
C GLN A 111 -8.21 22.84 -3.51
N LEU A 112 -8.14 22.71 -2.18
CA LEU A 112 -6.86 22.76 -1.46
C LEU A 112 -5.94 21.62 -1.88
N LEU A 113 -6.45 20.39 -1.95
CA LEU A 113 -5.65 19.23 -2.38
C LEU A 113 -5.16 19.36 -3.83
N VAL A 114 -6.03 19.84 -4.72
CA VAL A 114 -5.64 20.13 -6.12
C VAL A 114 -4.52 21.17 -6.17
N ASN A 115 -4.60 22.24 -5.39
CA ASN A 115 -3.56 23.27 -5.34
C ASN A 115 -2.25 22.69 -4.77
N MET A 116 -2.32 21.92 -3.69
CA MET A 116 -1.15 21.27 -3.06
C MET A 116 -0.47 20.26 -3.99
N GLN A 117 -1.24 19.61 -4.85
CA GLN A 117 -0.69 18.74 -5.89
C GLN A 117 0.02 19.56 -6.97
N ALA A 118 -0.62 20.63 -7.44
CA ALA A 118 -0.12 21.48 -8.51
C ALA A 118 1.16 22.26 -8.12
N ASP A 119 1.26 22.74 -6.87
CA ASP A 119 2.41 23.50 -6.37
C ASP A 119 3.54 22.61 -5.82
N GLY A 120 3.36 21.29 -5.83
CA GLY A 120 4.34 20.32 -5.35
C GLY A 120 4.38 20.12 -3.84
N THR A 121 3.47 20.71 -3.08
CA THR A 121 3.42 20.55 -1.62
C THR A 121 3.20 19.09 -1.22
N LEU A 122 2.26 18.38 -1.87
CA LEU A 122 2.04 16.96 -1.60
C LEU A 122 3.27 16.11 -1.91
N TYR A 123 3.98 16.44 -2.99
CA TYR A 123 5.23 15.76 -3.34
C TYR A 123 6.32 15.95 -2.28
N LYS A 124 6.50 17.16 -1.77
CA LYS A 124 7.47 17.45 -0.70
C LYS A 124 7.13 16.68 0.58
N ILE A 125 5.86 16.64 0.97
CA ILE A 125 5.40 15.85 2.11
C ILE A 125 5.70 14.36 1.90
N ALA A 126 5.39 13.82 0.72
CA ALA A 126 5.67 12.42 0.43
C ALA A 126 7.17 12.08 0.47
N GLN A 127 8.05 13.02 0.10
CA GLN A 127 9.51 12.84 0.16
C GLN A 127 10.07 12.76 1.59
N GLU A 128 9.34 13.18 2.61
CA GLU A 128 9.73 12.99 4.01
C GLU A 128 9.67 11.49 4.42
N PHE A 129 8.91 10.69 3.69
CA PHE A 129 8.64 9.28 4.00
C PHE A 129 9.10 8.30 2.92
N LEU A 130 9.29 8.78 1.69
CA LEU A 130 9.55 7.94 0.52
C LEU A 130 10.74 8.48 -0.29
N PRO A 131 11.52 7.62 -0.95
CA PRO A 131 12.46 8.05 -1.98
C PRO A 131 11.78 8.87 -3.07
N ALA A 132 12.51 9.80 -3.69
CA ALA A 132 11.97 10.78 -4.63
C ALA A 132 11.17 10.17 -5.80
N ASN A 133 11.64 9.05 -6.36
CA ASN A 133 10.94 8.33 -7.43
C ASN A 133 9.59 7.78 -6.97
N ARG A 134 9.53 7.17 -5.78
CA ARG A 134 8.30 6.62 -5.19
C ARG A 134 7.33 7.72 -4.76
N ALA A 135 7.84 8.81 -4.19
CA ALA A 135 7.03 9.98 -3.87
C ALA A 135 6.38 10.58 -5.12
N ARG A 136 7.11 10.62 -6.24
CA ARG A 136 6.57 11.08 -7.52
C ARG A 136 5.48 10.15 -8.05
N GLU A 137 5.71 8.85 -8.04
CA GLU A 137 4.71 7.85 -8.45
C GLU A 137 3.44 7.94 -7.59
N LEU A 138 3.56 8.16 -6.29
CA LEU A 138 2.41 8.28 -5.38
C LEU A 138 1.55 9.52 -5.67
N ILE A 139 2.18 10.66 -5.98
CA ILE A 139 1.46 11.95 -6.06
C ILE A 139 1.02 12.28 -7.49
N TYR A 140 1.78 11.90 -8.49
CA TYR A 140 1.53 12.27 -9.88
C TYR A 140 1.08 11.05 -10.72
N VAL A 141 0.11 10.31 -10.19
CA VAL A 141 -0.59 9.30 -10.97
C VAL A 141 -1.56 10.01 -11.91
N GLY A 142 -1.04 10.42 -13.05
CA GLY A 142 -1.84 10.84 -14.19
C GLY A 142 -1.80 9.75 -15.26
N PRO A 143 -2.69 9.75 -16.25
CA PRO A 143 -2.55 8.88 -17.39
C PRO A 143 -1.14 9.13 -17.98
N ARG A 144 -0.33 8.08 -18.10
CA ARG A 144 0.91 8.17 -18.86
C ARG A 144 0.52 8.67 -20.22
N SER A 145 1.05 9.85 -20.63
CA SER A 145 0.95 10.26 -22.02
C SER A 145 1.47 9.11 -22.86
N PRO A 146 0.74 8.67 -23.88
CA PRO A 146 1.30 7.73 -24.84
C PRO A 146 2.47 8.45 -25.51
N ASP A 147 3.70 8.00 -25.26
CA ASP A 147 4.86 8.32 -26.10
C ASP A 147 4.78 7.53 -27.40
#